data_fe60103ec08f1c88690f98f33715310c
#
_entry.id   fe60103ec08f1c88690f98f33715310c
#
_cell.length_a   1.000
_cell.length_b   1.000
_cell.length_c   1.000
_cell.angle_alpha   90.00
_cell.angle_beta   90.00
_cell.angle_gamma   90.00
#
_symmetry.space_group_name_H-M   'P 1'
#
loop_
_entity.id
_entity.type
_entity.pdbx_description
1 polymer ?
#
loop_
_entity_poly.entity_id
_entity_poly.type
_entity_poly.pdbx_seq_one_letter_code
_entity_poly.pdbx_strand_id
1 'polypeptide(L)'
;MNNAQKQYLRREAHGLRPLVQIGKNGLTEQLYAALEHELDAHELIKIKFMEFRDEKRELAEELAERTRSTLIGIIGNIAIVYREQADPEKRKIRLPQG
;
A
#
# COMPACT_ATOMS: atom_id res chain seq x y z
N MET A 1 -4.78 13.02 -4.37
CA MET A 1 -5.81 12.43 -3.49
C MET A 1 -6.05 13.34 -2.31
N ASN A 2 -7.31 13.62 -1.99
CA ASN A 2 -7.64 14.53 -0.88
C ASN A 2 -7.76 13.77 0.45
N ASN A 3 -7.94 14.54 1.55
CA ASN A 3 -8.00 13.94 2.89
C ASN A 3 -9.21 13.03 3.09
N ALA A 4 -10.35 13.38 2.51
CA ALA A 4 -11.55 12.56 2.63
C ALA A 4 -11.33 11.19 1.99
N GLN A 5 -10.67 11.16 0.85
CA GLN A 5 -10.36 9.91 0.16
C GLN A 5 -9.36 9.07 0.95
N LYS A 6 -8.35 9.70 1.53
CA LYS A 6 -7.37 8.99 2.37
C LYS A 6 -8.02 8.40 3.61
N GLN A 7 -8.90 9.16 4.26
CA GLN A 7 -9.62 8.66 5.44
C GLN A 7 -10.53 7.49 5.08
N TYR A 8 -11.20 7.56 3.94
CA TYR A 8 -12.01 6.46 3.45
C TYR A 8 -11.17 5.20 3.28
N LEU A 9 -10.01 5.33 2.64
CA LEU A 9 -9.13 4.19 2.41
C LEU A 9 -8.55 3.63 3.71
N ARG A 10 -8.25 4.49 4.69
CA ARG A 10 -7.82 4.02 6.01
C ARG A 10 -8.88 3.16 6.67
N ARG A 11 -10.15 3.57 6.57
CA ARG A 11 -11.25 2.79 7.12
C ARG A 11 -11.41 1.46 6.39
N GLU A 12 -11.31 1.48 5.06
CA GLU A 12 -11.39 0.25 4.26
C GLU A 12 -10.25 -0.70 4.58
N ALA A 13 -9.08 -0.17 4.89
CA ALA A 13 -7.92 -0.98 5.23
C ALA A 13 -8.01 -1.59 6.63
N HIS A 14 -8.91 -1.09 7.48
CA HIS A 14 -8.95 -1.47 8.89
C HIS A 14 -9.06 -2.99 9.09
N GLY A 15 -9.88 -3.65 8.30
CA GLY A 15 -10.09 -5.10 8.41
C GLY A 15 -9.14 -5.95 7.58
N LEU A 16 -8.22 -5.34 6.83
CA LEU A 16 -7.32 -6.08 5.97
C LEU A 16 -6.10 -6.59 6.75
N ARG A 17 -5.56 -7.71 6.28
CA ARG A 17 -4.30 -8.24 6.80
C ARG A 17 -3.15 -7.81 5.88
N PRO A 18 -1.94 -7.61 6.43
CA PRO A 18 -0.78 -7.35 5.58
C PRO A 18 -0.54 -8.52 4.63
N LEU A 19 -0.41 -8.21 3.34
CA LEU A 19 -0.16 -9.21 2.30
C LEU A 19 1.32 -9.30 1.93
N VAL A 20 2.09 -8.27 2.27
CA VAL A 20 3.51 -8.20 1.96
C VAL A 20 4.26 -7.85 3.24
N GLN A 21 5.40 -8.49 3.45
CA GLN A 21 6.25 -8.22 4.61
C GLN A 21 7.65 -7.83 4.13
N ILE A 22 8.20 -6.80 4.76
CA ILE A 22 9.56 -6.36 4.47
C ILE A 22 10.48 -6.95 5.52
N GLY A 23 11.34 -7.87 5.09
CA GLY A 23 12.30 -8.52 5.95
C GLY A 23 13.68 -7.89 5.85
N LYS A 24 14.68 -8.62 6.32
CA LYS A 24 16.06 -8.10 6.45
C LYS A 24 16.72 -7.75 5.13
N ASN A 25 16.22 -8.25 4.01
CA ASN A 25 16.79 -7.92 2.69
C ASN A 25 16.21 -6.62 2.11
N GLY A 26 15.23 -6.01 2.77
CA GLY A 26 14.69 -4.72 2.38
C GLY A 26 13.86 -4.76 1.10
N LEU A 27 14.02 -3.74 0.27
CA LEU A 27 13.24 -3.57 -0.95
C LEU A 27 13.91 -4.27 -2.12
N THR A 28 13.73 -5.58 -2.20
CA THR A 28 14.29 -6.40 -3.26
C THR A 28 13.40 -6.41 -4.50
N GLU A 29 13.93 -6.89 -5.63
CA GLU A 29 13.13 -7.06 -6.84
C GLU A 29 11.99 -8.06 -6.62
N GLN A 30 12.23 -9.09 -5.81
CA GLN A 30 11.19 -10.05 -5.46
C GLN A 30 10.07 -9.40 -4.65
N LEU A 31 10.42 -8.50 -3.73
CA LEU A 31 9.44 -7.74 -2.98
C LEU A 31 8.59 -6.90 -3.92
N TYR A 32 9.21 -6.19 -4.87
CA TYR A 32 8.48 -5.36 -5.82
C TYR A 32 7.56 -6.18 -6.71
N ALA A 33 8.00 -7.37 -7.12
CA ALA A 33 7.13 -8.27 -7.89
C ALA A 33 5.89 -8.66 -7.09
N ALA A 34 6.06 -8.97 -5.81
CA ALA A 34 4.95 -9.28 -4.92
C ALA A 34 4.02 -8.08 -4.74
N LEU A 35 4.58 -6.87 -4.56
CA LEU A 35 3.80 -5.65 -4.44
C LEU A 35 2.95 -5.40 -5.69
N GLU A 36 3.55 -5.53 -6.86
CA GLU A 36 2.84 -5.34 -8.12
C GLU A 36 1.67 -6.31 -8.25
N HIS A 37 1.91 -7.57 -7.93
CA HIS A 37 0.88 -8.59 -7.99
C HIS A 37 -0.29 -8.26 -7.04
N GLU A 38 0.03 -7.90 -5.81
CA GLU A 38 -1.00 -7.64 -4.81
C GLU A 38 -1.76 -6.34 -5.08
N LEU A 39 -1.07 -5.31 -5.58
CA LEU A 39 -1.72 -4.05 -5.97
C LEU A 39 -2.68 -4.25 -7.14
N ASP A 40 -2.28 -5.06 -8.12
CA ASP A 40 -3.17 -5.38 -9.25
C ASP A 40 -4.38 -6.18 -8.80
N ALA A 41 -4.23 -7.06 -7.83
CA ALA A 41 -5.31 -7.91 -7.37
C ALA A 41 -6.27 -7.18 -6.41
N HIS A 42 -5.77 -6.28 -5.58
CA HIS A 42 -6.55 -5.74 -4.46
C HIS A 42 -6.70 -4.23 -4.43
N GLU A 43 -5.88 -3.47 -5.16
CA GLU A 43 -5.84 -2.01 -5.15
C GLU A 43 -5.36 -1.41 -3.82
N LEU A 44 -5.92 -1.85 -2.70
CA LEU A 44 -5.58 -1.37 -1.36
C LEU A 44 -4.96 -2.51 -0.58
N ILE A 45 -3.73 -2.32 -0.11
CA ILE A 45 -3.00 -3.35 0.63
C ILE A 45 -2.27 -2.76 1.82
N LYS A 46 -1.95 -3.65 2.76
CA LYS A 46 -1.08 -3.35 3.89
C LYS A 46 0.25 -4.07 3.74
N ILE A 47 1.32 -3.37 4.12
CA ILE A 47 2.68 -3.88 4.06
C ILE A 47 3.26 -3.79 5.47
N LYS A 48 3.73 -4.89 6.02
CA LYS A 48 4.27 -4.93 7.37
C LYS A 48 5.79 -4.87 7.35
N PHE A 49 6.36 -3.96 8.14
CA PHE A 49 7.80 -3.86 8.31
C PHE A 49 8.23 -4.78 9.46
N MET A 50 8.83 -5.91 9.12
CA MET A 50 9.42 -6.83 10.08
C MET A 50 10.80 -6.35 10.50
N GLU A 51 11.48 -5.67 9.58
CA GLU A 51 12.78 -5.04 9.77
C GLU A 51 12.71 -3.59 9.30
N PHE A 52 13.76 -2.82 9.49
CA PHE A 52 13.86 -1.42 9.07
C PHE A 52 12.74 -0.56 9.63
N ARG A 53 12.37 -0.81 10.89
CA ARG A 53 11.24 -0.10 11.49
C ARG A 53 11.50 1.40 11.64
N ASP A 54 12.74 1.78 11.87
CA ASP A 54 13.10 3.19 12.00
C ASP A 54 13.10 3.91 10.64
N GLU A 55 13.31 3.16 9.56
CA GLU A 55 13.34 3.69 8.20
C GLU A 55 12.01 3.47 7.46
N LYS A 56 10.98 3.02 8.16
CA LYS A 56 9.72 2.60 7.50
C LYS A 56 9.08 3.70 6.66
N ARG A 57 9.13 4.96 7.12
CA ARG A 57 8.52 6.03 6.33
C ARG A 57 9.27 6.27 5.03
N GLU A 58 10.59 6.34 5.09
CA GLU A 58 11.39 6.53 3.88
C GLU A 58 11.20 5.38 2.90
N LEU A 59 11.20 4.15 3.41
CA LEU A 59 11.05 2.97 2.57
C LEU A 59 9.62 2.87 2.02
N ALA A 60 8.62 3.23 2.82
CA ALA A 60 7.24 3.24 2.34
C ALA A 60 7.04 4.26 1.22
N GLU A 61 7.65 5.44 1.36
CA GLU A 61 7.59 6.46 0.32
C GLU A 61 8.30 6.00 -0.95
N GLU A 62 9.45 5.35 -0.82
CA GLU A 62 10.19 4.83 -1.95
C GLU A 62 9.40 3.75 -2.69
N LEU A 63 8.84 2.79 -1.98
CA LEU A 63 8.07 1.73 -2.63
C LEU A 63 6.79 2.26 -3.27
N ALA A 64 6.15 3.25 -2.65
CA ALA A 64 4.97 3.86 -3.24
C ALA A 64 5.30 4.57 -4.55
N GLU A 65 6.38 5.32 -4.56
CA GLU A 65 6.82 6.00 -5.78
C GLU A 65 7.15 5.01 -6.88
N ARG A 66 7.91 3.98 -6.58
CA ARG A 66 8.32 3.00 -7.57
C ARG A 66 7.14 2.20 -8.13
N THR A 67 6.15 1.90 -7.32
CA THR A 67 4.97 1.14 -7.77
C THR A 67 3.85 2.03 -8.29
N ARG A 68 4.06 3.35 -8.28
CA ARG A 68 3.04 4.34 -8.67
C ARG A 68 1.78 4.22 -7.82
N SER A 69 1.95 3.84 -6.57
CA SER A 69 0.86 3.80 -5.61
C SER A 69 0.90 5.05 -4.73
N THR A 70 -0.16 5.25 -3.96
CA THR A 70 -0.24 6.36 -3.02
C THR A 70 -0.07 5.81 -1.61
N LEU A 71 0.85 6.37 -0.86
CA LEU A 71 1.00 6.05 0.55
C LEU A 71 -0.14 6.71 1.32
N ILE A 72 -1.04 5.90 1.87
CA ILE A 72 -2.21 6.39 2.58
C ILE A 72 -1.85 6.76 4.03
N GLY A 73 -1.01 5.96 4.64
CA GLY A 73 -0.56 6.22 6.01
C GLY A 73 0.28 5.09 6.55
N ILE A 74 0.82 5.31 7.74
CA ILE A 74 1.59 4.30 8.46
C ILE A 74 1.02 4.23 9.86
N ILE A 75 0.62 3.03 10.27
CA ILE A 75 0.10 2.77 11.61
C ILE A 75 0.99 1.71 12.24
N GLY A 76 1.72 2.09 13.29
CA GLY A 76 2.71 1.19 13.87
C GLY A 76 3.76 0.82 12.83
N ASN A 77 3.94 -0.46 12.58
CA ASN A 77 4.89 -0.95 11.58
C ASN A 77 4.21 -1.38 10.27
N ILE A 78 3.01 -0.85 10.01
CA ILE A 78 2.23 -1.21 8.82
C ILE A 78 2.01 0.01 7.95
N ALA A 79 2.42 -0.08 6.70
CA ALA A 79 2.15 0.93 5.69
C ALA A 79 0.91 0.53 4.90
N ILE A 80 0.06 1.50 4.58
CA ILE A 80 -1.14 1.32 3.78
C ILE A 80 -0.91 2.02 2.46
N VAL A 81 -1.00 1.29 1.36
CA VAL A 81 -0.82 1.85 0.02
C VAL A 81 -2.01 1.51 -0.87
N TYR A 82 -2.29 2.39 -1.82
CA TYR A 82 -3.41 2.25 -2.73
C TYR A 82 -2.98 2.56 -4.15
N ARG A 83 -3.42 1.72 -5.10
CA ARG A 83 -3.25 1.98 -6.53
C ARG A 83 -4.50 1.52 -7.26
N GLU A 84 -5.17 2.46 -7.95
CA GLU A 84 -6.35 2.14 -8.72
C GLU A 84 -6.01 1.16 -9.84
N GLN A 85 -6.85 0.13 -10.00
CA GLN A 85 -6.68 -0.83 -11.08
C GLN A 85 -6.88 -0.13 -12.42
N ALA A 86 -5.98 -0.37 -13.37
CA ALA A 86 -6.02 0.24 -14.69
C ALA A 86 -7.29 -0.14 -15.47
N ASP A 87 -7.73 -1.38 -15.30
CA ASP A 87 -8.95 -1.87 -15.94
C ASP A 87 -10.18 -1.50 -15.08
N PRO A 88 -11.07 -0.61 -15.57
CA PRO A 88 -12.23 -0.20 -14.77
C PRO A 88 -13.13 -1.35 -14.35
N GLU A 89 -13.18 -2.42 -15.15
CA GLU A 89 -14.03 -3.58 -14.81
C GLU A 89 -13.48 -4.38 -13.64
N LYS A 90 -12.19 -4.25 -13.33
CA LYS A 90 -11.55 -4.96 -12.23
C LYS A 90 -11.45 -4.14 -10.96
N ARG A 91 -11.92 -2.89 -10.97
CA ARG A 91 -11.85 -2.02 -9.81
C ARG A 91 -12.79 -2.51 -8.73
N LYS A 92 -12.26 -2.58 -7.51
CA LYS A 92 -12.99 -3.05 -6.33
C LYS A 92 -13.36 -1.93 -5.38
N ILE A 93 -12.66 -0.82 -5.46
CA ILE A 93 -12.83 0.30 -4.55
C ILE A 93 -13.32 1.51 -5.31
N ARG A 94 -14.37 2.13 -4.78
CA ARG A 94 -14.89 3.40 -5.29
C ARG A 94 -14.52 4.50 -4.30
N LEU A 95 -13.68 5.41 -4.75
CA LEU A 95 -13.31 6.53 -3.91
C LEU A 95 -14.46 7.54 -3.83
N PRO A 96 -14.70 8.14 -2.66
CA PRO A 96 -15.66 9.22 -2.57
C PRO A 96 -15.21 10.41 -3.40
N GLN A 97 -16.17 11.09 -4.00
CA GLN A 97 -15.89 12.33 -4.71
C GLN A 97 -15.83 13.45 -3.69
N GLY A 98 -14.86 14.29 -3.84
CA GLY A 98 -14.81 15.37 -2.91
C GLY A 98 -13.56 16.01 -2.71
#